data_dafad9d1f7bba8f43e26e29cef2dd368
#
_entry.id   dafad9d1f7bba8f43e26e29cef2dd368
#
_cell.length_a   1.000
_cell.length_b   1.000
_cell.length_c   1.000
_cell.angle_alpha   90.00
_cell.angle_beta   90.00
_cell.angle_gamma   90.00
#
_symmetry.space_group_name_H-M   'P 1'
#
loop_
_entity.id
_entity.type
_entity.pdbx_description
1 polymer ?
#
loop_
_entity_poly.entity_id
_entity_poly.type
_entity_poly.pdbx_seq_one_letter_code
_entity_poly.pdbx_strand_id
1 'polypeptide(L)'
;MPEEFEGDLAGAVFWGADLSGARFRDVNLTDVTISHAWLVNVDIDALVDRVVINGVDVTAYVNERDPWYPLRSMLRPSNPKDMRAAWTALEAEWAKTIEMAQALPEDALHQPVSGEWSFVQTLRHLVFAMDKWFTAPVLDQGFHPIGMPNTGSVGFPWPDLDDALTPSVSEALAVRADRAGRFRDYLESVATTDFTQPIEVLENGTNPLQECLYTVFEEEFWHNRYARRDLALLAAAE
;
A
#
# COMPACT_ATOMS: atom_id res chain seq x y z
N MET A 1 -0.99 -24.12 13.13
CA MET A 1 -0.85 -22.85 12.40
C MET A 1 -2.23 -22.23 12.34
N PRO A 2 -2.41 -20.91 12.36
CA PRO A 2 -3.71 -20.32 12.10
C PRO A 2 -4.21 -20.75 10.73
N GLU A 3 -5.51 -20.91 10.59
CA GLU A 3 -6.14 -21.20 9.30
C GLU A 3 -6.20 -19.88 8.49
N GLU A 4 -5.71 -19.89 7.25
CA GLU A 4 -5.70 -18.72 6.37
C GLU A 4 -6.79 -18.89 5.31
N PHE A 5 -7.58 -17.84 5.11
CA PHE A 5 -8.64 -17.77 4.12
C PHE A 5 -8.28 -16.70 3.10
N GLU A 6 -8.14 -17.09 1.86
CA GLU A 6 -7.80 -16.20 0.74
C GLU A 6 -8.86 -16.29 -0.36
N GLY A 7 -8.87 -15.29 -1.24
CA GLY A 7 -9.72 -15.25 -2.41
C GLY A 7 -11.09 -14.61 -2.18
N ASP A 8 -12.05 -14.90 -3.04
CA ASP A 8 -13.38 -14.30 -3.02
C ASP A 8 -14.28 -14.98 -1.97
N LEU A 9 -14.52 -14.27 -0.88
CA LEU A 9 -15.46 -14.65 0.19
C LEU A 9 -16.69 -13.72 0.23
N ALA A 10 -16.98 -13.00 -0.85
CA ALA A 10 -18.14 -12.10 -0.91
C ALA A 10 -19.43 -12.86 -0.58
N GLY A 11 -20.23 -12.28 0.33
CA GLY A 11 -21.46 -12.90 0.81
C GLY A 11 -21.27 -14.00 1.86
N ALA A 12 -20.04 -14.26 2.33
CA ALA A 12 -19.82 -15.21 3.41
C ALA A 12 -20.54 -14.80 4.70
N VAL A 13 -21.08 -15.78 5.44
CA VAL A 13 -21.77 -15.58 6.71
C VAL A 13 -21.04 -16.32 7.82
N PHE A 14 -20.57 -15.59 8.81
CA PHE A 14 -19.99 -16.13 10.05
C PHE A 14 -21.10 -16.13 11.12
N TRP A 15 -21.63 -17.30 11.44
CA TRP A 15 -22.71 -17.44 12.41
C TRP A 15 -22.24 -18.22 13.63
N GLY A 16 -22.29 -17.58 14.81
CA GLY A 16 -21.88 -18.19 16.05
C GLY A 16 -20.38 -18.55 16.11
N ALA A 17 -19.58 -17.94 15.23
CA ALA A 17 -18.15 -18.19 15.16
C ALA A 17 -17.41 -17.43 16.25
N ASP A 18 -16.36 -18.05 16.80
CA ASP A 18 -15.35 -17.39 17.63
C ASP A 18 -14.21 -16.94 16.71
N LEU A 19 -14.10 -15.62 16.51
CA LEU A 19 -13.04 -14.99 15.73
C LEU A 19 -12.02 -14.27 16.63
N SER A 20 -11.92 -14.67 17.90
CA SER A 20 -10.93 -14.10 18.82
C SER A 20 -9.51 -14.24 18.28
N GLY A 21 -8.79 -13.12 18.18
CA GLY A 21 -7.43 -13.08 17.64
C GLY A 21 -7.33 -13.15 16.11
N ALA A 22 -8.48 -13.18 15.39
CA ALA A 22 -8.46 -13.11 13.93
C ALA A 22 -7.83 -11.81 13.43
N ARG A 23 -7.15 -11.90 12.29
CA ARG A 23 -6.55 -10.76 11.59
C ARG A 23 -7.16 -10.65 10.20
N PHE A 24 -7.68 -9.49 9.87
CA PHE A 24 -8.12 -9.14 8.53
C PHE A 24 -7.04 -8.22 7.92
N ARG A 25 -6.40 -8.65 6.84
CA ARG A 25 -5.34 -7.92 6.16
C ARG A 25 -5.60 -7.91 4.66
N ASP A 26 -5.45 -6.76 4.03
CA ASP A 26 -5.71 -6.54 2.60
C ASP A 26 -7.09 -7.06 2.15
N VAL A 27 -8.10 -6.82 2.98
CA VAL A 27 -9.47 -7.27 2.75
C VAL A 27 -10.38 -6.11 2.36
N ASN A 28 -11.28 -6.37 1.42
CA ASN A 28 -12.38 -5.46 1.12
C ASN A 28 -13.59 -5.81 2.00
N LEU A 29 -13.93 -4.96 2.96
CA LEU A 29 -15.09 -5.10 3.85
C LEU A 29 -16.23 -4.14 3.48
N THR A 30 -16.36 -3.77 2.21
CA THR A 30 -17.48 -2.95 1.73
C THR A 30 -18.80 -3.66 2.00
N ASP A 31 -19.78 -2.91 2.55
CA ASP A 31 -21.12 -3.39 2.88
C ASP A 31 -21.18 -4.54 3.91
N VAL A 32 -20.11 -4.78 4.65
CA VAL A 32 -20.10 -5.77 5.74
C VAL A 32 -20.99 -5.30 6.89
N THR A 33 -21.76 -6.25 7.43
CA THR A 33 -22.57 -6.05 8.63
C THR A 33 -22.06 -6.96 9.75
N ILE A 34 -21.73 -6.36 10.90
CA ILE A 34 -21.39 -7.08 12.13
C ILE A 34 -22.52 -6.84 13.14
N SER A 35 -23.26 -7.89 13.51
CA SER A 35 -24.37 -7.79 14.46
C SER A 35 -24.28 -8.84 15.55
N HIS A 36 -24.76 -8.49 16.75
CA HIS A 36 -24.74 -9.36 17.94
C HIS A 36 -23.30 -9.85 18.29
N ALA A 37 -22.30 -9.03 18.02
CA ALA A 37 -20.90 -9.34 18.25
C ALA A 37 -20.36 -8.63 19.51
N TRP A 38 -19.35 -9.22 20.11
CA TRP A 38 -18.56 -8.60 21.16
C TRP A 38 -17.26 -8.07 20.55
N LEU A 39 -17.15 -6.77 20.46
CA LEU A 39 -15.96 -6.07 19.95
C LEU A 39 -15.16 -5.54 21.14
N VAL A 40 -14.24 -6.33 21.64
CA VAL A 40 -13.37 -6.00 22.77
C VAL A 40 -11.92 -6.01 22.31
N ASN A 41 -11.18 -4.92 22.52
CA ASN A 41 -9.80 -4.75 22.07
C ASN A 41 -9.67 -4.91 20.54
N VAL A 42 -10.63 -4.38 19.80
CA VAL A 42 -10.58 -4.36 18.33
C VAL A 42 -9.85 -3.12 17.88
N ASP A 43 -8.86 -3.31 17.01
CA ASP A 43 -8.12 -2.25 16.35
C ASP A 43 -8.47 -2.28 14.84
N ILE A 44 -8.88 -1.13 14.28
CA ILE A 44 -9.25 -0.98 12.87
C ILE A 44 -8.37 0.10 12.25
N ASP A 45 -7.45 -0.31 11.40
CA ASP A 45 -6.64 0.58 10.57
C ASP A 45 -7.04 0.37 9.11
N ALA A 46 -7.84 1.28 8.55
CA ALA A 46 -8.49 1.11 7.26
C ALA A 46 -8.74 2.43 6.54
N LEU A 47 -8.98 2.37 5.23
CA LEU A 47 -9.63 3.45 4.49
C LEU A 47 -11.12 3.42 4.84
N VAL A 48 -11.58 4.39 5.61
CA VAL A 48 -12.98 4.43 6.06
C VAL A 48 -13.76 5.49 5.27
N ASP A 49 -14.88 5.07 4.68
CA ASP A 49 -15.85 6.00 4.08
C ASP A 49 -17.06 6.05 5.03
N ARG A 50 -17.88 5.16 5.22
CA ARG A 50 -19.03 5.22 6.12
C ARG A 50 -18.95 4.11 7.18
N VAL A 51 -18.56 4.46 8.41
CA VAL A 51 -18.50 3.52 9.54
C VAL A 51 -19.60 3.85 10.54
N VAL A 52 -20.49 2.89 10.79
CA VAL A 52 -21.60 3.02 11.73
C VAL A 52 -21.42 2.02 12.87
N ILE A 53 -21.33 2.49 14.11
CA ILE A 53 -21.23 1.65 15.29
C ILE A 53 -22.49 1.86 16.17
N ASN A 54 -23.25 0.82 16.38
CA ASN A 54 -24.48 0.86 17.18
C ASN A 54 -25.47 1.96 16.72
N GLY A 55 -25.58 2.15 15.40
CA GLY A 55 -26.45 3.16 14.82
C GLY A 55 -25.89 4.58 14.76
N VAL A 56 -24.66 4.80 15.25
CA VAL A 56 -23.99 6.11 15.23
C VAL A 56 -22.93 6.10 14.13
N ASP A 57 -23.01 7.06 13.20
CA ASP A 57 -21.96 7.29 12.23
C ASP A 57 -20.75 7.96 12.92
N VAL A 58 -19.63 7.25 12.97
CA VAL A 58 -18.40 7.71 13.63
C VAL A 58 -17.35 8.21 12.65
N THR A 59 -17.63 8.21 11.35
CA THR A 59 -16.66 8.54 10.30
C THR A 59 -16.03 9.91 10.50
N ALA A 60 -16.83 10.95 10.67
CA ALA A 60 -16.31 12.31 10.87
C ALA A 60 -15.48 12.43 12.16
N TYR A 61 -15.90 11.75 13.23
CA TYR A 61 -15.17 11.76 14.50
C TYR A 61 -13.79 11.12 14.38
N VAL A 62 -13.67 10.00 13.64
CA VAL A 62 -12.41 9.32 13.39
C VAL A 62 -11.52 10.19 12.50
N ASN A 63 -12.05 10.67 11.37
CA ASN A 63 -11.30 11.45 10.40
C ASN A 63 -10.70 12.74 10.99
N GLU A 64 -11.43 13.40 11.90
CA GLU A 64 -10.95 14.62 12.58
C GLU A 64 -9.74 14.35 13.49
N ARG A 65 -9.58 13.10 13.96
CA ARG A 65 -8.55 12.71 14.95
C ARG A 65 -7.45 11.84 14.35
N ASP A 66 -7.66 11.30 13.17
CA ASP A 66 -6.65 10.55 12.44
C ASP A 66 -5.58 11.50 11.87
N PRO A 67 -4.32 11.46 12.37
CA PRO A 67 -3.27 12.32 11.86
C PRO A 67 -2.92 12.07 10.39
N TRP A 68 -3.30 10.92 9.86
CA TRP A 68 -3.08 10.54 8.45
C TRP A 68 -4.27 10.88 7.55
N TYR A 69 -5.40 11.29 8.12
CA TYR A 69 -6.60 11.56 7.33
C TYR A 69 -6.40 12.62 6.22
N PRO A 70 -5.65 13.73 6.44
CA PRO A 70 -5.41 14.70 5.37
C PRO A 70 -4.79 14.06 4.12
N LEU A 71 -3.84 13.15 4.28
CA LEU A 71 -3.23 12.43 3.16
C LEU A 71 -4.14 11.29 2.67
N ARG A 72 -4.72 10.52 3.61
CA ARG A 72 -5.63 9.40 3.31
C ARG A 72 -6.82 9.84 2.45
N SER A 73 -7.39 11.00 2.72
CA SER A 73 -8.51 11.55 1.96
C SER A 73 -8.17 11.94 0.51
N MET A 74 -6.88 11.98 0.18
CA MET A 74 -6.39 12.35 -1.15
C MET A 74 -6.10 11.13 -2.05
N LEU A 75 -6.19 9.89 -1.55
CA LEU A 75 -5.70 8.70 -2.27
C LEU A 75 -6.53 8.32 -3.49
N ARG A 76 -7.79 8.75 -3.56
CA ARG A 76 -8.70 8.48 -4.68
C ARG A 76 -9.19 9.77 -5.37
N PRO A 77 -8.28 10.55 -5.95
CA PRO A 77 -8.61 11.83 -6.56
C PRO A 77 -9.35 11.64 -7.88
N SER A 78 -10.39 12.44 -8.12
CA SER A 78 -11.26 12.31 -9.30
C SER A 78 -10.77 13.06 -10.54
N ASN A 79 -9.65 13.77 -10.44
CA ASN A 79 -9.10 14.56 -11.54
C ASN A 79 -7.57 14.69 -11.47
N PRO A 80 -6.89 15.02 -12.59
CA PRO A 80 -5.43 15.08 -12.65
C PRO A 80 -4.80 16.12 -11.72
N LYS A 81 -5.45 17.23 -11.47
CA LYS A 81 -4.93 18.26 -10.56
C LYS A 81 -4.80 17.73 -9.13
N ASP A 82 -5.85 17.04 -8.67
CA ASP A 82 -5.87 16.48 -7.32
C ASP A 82 -4.95 15.25 -7.23
N MET A 83 -4.75 14.48 -8.33
CA MET A 83 -3.73 13.42 -8.41
C MET A 83 -2.33 13.99 -8.18
N ARG A 84 -1.97 15.09 -8.84
CA ARG A 84 -0.66 15.74 -8.63
C ARG A 84 -0.49 16.25 -7.20
N ALA A 85 -1.54 16.81 -6.63
CA ALA A 85 -1.51 17.27 -5.24
C ALA A 85 -1.33 16.12 -4.26
N ALA A 86 -2.03 15.00 -4.46
CA ALA A 86 -1.87 13.79 -3.68
C ALA A 86 -0.45 13.21 -3.77
N TRP A 87 0.09 13.13 -4.99
CA TRP A 87 1.45 12.64 -5.22
C TRP A 87 2.49 13.52 -4.51
N THR A 88 2.40 14.83 -4.65
CA THR A 88 3.28 15.77 -3.95
C THR A 88 3.22 15.60 -2.43
N ALA A 89 2.03 15.36 -1.88
CA ALA A 89 1.88 15.12 -0.45
C ALA A 89 2.51 13.77 -0.01
N LEU A 90 2.35 12.71 -0.81
CA LEU A 90 3.00 11.41 -0.56
C LEU A 90 4.53 11.51 -0.61
N GLU A 91 5.08 12.21 -1.60
CA GLU A 91 6.52 12.43 -1.70
C GLU A 91 7.07 13.20 -0.49
N ALA A 92 6.33 14.19 0.00
CA ALA A 92 6.71 14.95 1.19
C ALA A 92 6.73 14.08 2.46
N GLU A 93 5.81 13.13 2.60
CA GLU A 93 5.83 12.17 3.72
C GLU A 93 6.95 11.14 3.56
N TRP A 94 7.22 10.66 2.34
CA TRP A 94 8.36 9.78 2.08
C TRP A 94 9.69 10.46 2.37
N ALA A 95 9.85 11.74 2.07
CA ALA A 95 11.08 12.47 2.42
C ALA A 95 11.37 12.40 3.92
N LYS A 96 10.36 12.60 4.78
CA LYS A 96 10.49 12.46 6.25
C LYS A 96 10.86 11.03 6.65
N THR A 97 10.27 10.03 6.01
CA THR A 97 10.55 8.62 6.28
C THR A 97 11.99 8.25 5.91
N ILE A 98 12.48 8.77 4.77
CA ILE A 98 13.87 8.58 4.34
C ILE A 98 14.84 9.26 5.31
N GLU A 99 14.52 10.47 5.81
CA GLU A 99 15.31 11.13 6.87
C GLU A 99 15.39 10.27 8.14
N MET A 100 14.27 9.65 8.56
CA MET A 100 14.29 8.72 9.70
C MET A 100 15.20 7.50 9.44
N ALA A 101 15.12 6.92 8.25
CA ALA A 101 15.96 5.79 7.88
C ALA A 101 17.45 6.17 7.85
N GLN A 102 17.79 7.34 7.32
CA GLN A 102 19.18 7.83 7.25
C GLN A 102 19.82 8.09 8.63
N ALA A 103 18.99 8.22 9.67
CA ALA A 103 19.49 8.37 11.05
C ALA A 103 19.88 7.03 11.69
N LEU A 104 19.59 5.89 11.05
CA LEU A 104 19.86 4.54 11.55
C LEU A 104 21.05 3.91 10.82
N PRO A 105 21.76 2.94 11.46
CA PRO A 105 22.77 2.14 10.78
C PRO A 105 22.18 1.36 9.60
N GLU A 106 22.93 1.23 8.52
CA GLU A 106 22.46 0.53 7.31
C GLU A 106 22.05 -0.91 7.61
N ASP A 107 22.79 -1.62 8.44
CA ASP A 107 22.47 -3.00 8.83
C ASP A 107 21.09 -3.12 9.51
N ALA A 108 20.67 -2.11 10.28
CA ALA A 108 19.35 -2.09 10.92
C ALA A 108 18.22 -2.01 9.88
N LEU A 109 18.45 -1.33 8.76
CA LEU A 109 17.47 -1.15 7.69
C LEU A 109 17.23 -2.43 6.85
N HIS A 110 18.08 -3.45 7.02
CA HIS A 110 17.91 -4.79 6.47
C HIS A 110 17.24 -5.77 7.45
N GLN A 111 17.00 -5.36 8.70
CA GLN A 111 16.39 -6.24 9.70
C GLN A 111 14.86 -6.22 9.58
N PRO A 112 14.22 -7.41 9.51
CA PRO A 112 12.77 -7.51 9.66
C PRO A 112 12.31 -7.00 11.02
N VAL A 113 11.19 -6.29 11.08
CA VAL A 113 10.64 -5.74 12.32
C VAL A 113 9.33 -6.45 12.65
N SER A 114 9.23 -7.04 13.84
CA SER A 114 8.01 -7.72 14.32
C SER A 114 7.45 -8.79 13.37
N GLY A 115 8.30 -9.44 12.58
CA GLY A 115 7.89 -10.42 11.57
C GLY A 115 7.36 -9.83 10.26
N GLU A 116 7.41 -8.52 10.11
CA GLU A 116 7.13 -7.79 8.88
C GLU A 116 8.41 -7.57 8.05
N TRP A 117 8.27 -6.95 6.89
CA TRP A 117 9.41 -6.65 6.01
C TRP A 117 10.39 -5.65 6.64
N SER A 118 11.65 -5.77 6.25
CA SER A 118 12.65 -4.74 6.52
C SER A 118 12.37 -3.48 5.69
N PHE A 119 13.00 -2.36 6.05
CA PHE A 119 12.89 -1.11 5.27
C PHE A 119 13.31 -1.31 3.81
N VAL A 120 14.42 -2.03 3.56
CA VAL A 120 14.88 -2.33 2.20
C VAL A 120 13.89 -3.21 1.45
N GLN A 121 13.29 -4.20 2.09
CA GLN A 121 12.25 -5.03 1.48
C GLN A 121 11.01 -4.22 1.12
N THR A 122 10.60 -3.28 1.97
CA THR A 122 9.53 -2.33 1.68
C THR A 122 9.83 -1.48 0.44
N LEU A 123 11.05 -0.94 0.31
CA LEU A 123 11.45 -0.18 -0.88
C LEU A 123 11.42 -1.05 -2.15
N ARG A 124 11.91 -2.29 -2.07
CA ARG A 124 11.88 -3.26 -3.17
C ARG A 124 10.44 -3.57 -3.59
N HIS A 125 9.56 -3.75 -2.62
CA HIS A 125 8.15 -3.98 -2.91
C HIS A 125 7.51 -2.79 -3.61
N LEU A 126 7.80 -1.56 -3.20
CA LEU A 126 7.28 -0.37 -3.89
C LEU A 126 7.80 -0.22 -5.33
N VAL A 127 9.04 -0.65 -5.61
CA VAL A 127 9.53 -0.75 -7.00
C VAL A 127 8.68 -1.76 -7.77
N PHE A 128 8.42 -2.93 -7.20
CA PHE A 128 7.57 -3.95 -7.82
C PHE A 128 6.13 -3.46 -8.04
N ALA A 129 5.50 -2.87 -7.03
CA ALA A 129 4.14 -2.37 -7.14
C ALA A 129 4.00 -1.29 -8.21
N MET A 130 4.97 -0.37 -8.29
CA MET A 130 5.02 0.64 -9.33
C MET A 130 5.20 0.02 -10.73
N ASP A 131 6.08 -0.98 -10.86
CA ASP A 131 6.30 -1.66 -12.14
C ASP A 131 5.06 -2.45 -12.56
N LYS A 132 4.39 -3.14 -11.63
CA LYS A 132 3.18 -3.93 -11.89
C LYS A 132 1.99 -3.09 -12.31
N TRP A 133 1.72 -2.01 -11.61
CA TRP A 133 0.50 -1.23 -11.78
C TRP A 133 0.63 -0.05 -12.74
N PHE A 134 1.86 0.37 -13.02
CA PHE A 134 2.09 1.55 -13.83
C PHE A 134 3.19 1.38 -14.88
N THR A 135 4.44 1.12 -14.47
CA THR A 135 5.59 1.21 -15.40
C THR A 135 5.47 0.20 -16.54
N ALA A 136 5.12 -1.06 -16.25
CA ALA A 136 4.98 -2.08 -17.27
C ALA A 136 3.70 -1.89 -18.11
N PRO A 137 2.50 -1.81 -17.51
CA PRO A 137 1.27 -1.83 -18.30
C PRO A 137 0.90 -0.47 -18.92
N VAL A 138 1.38 0.65 -18.39
CA VAL A 138 1.03 2.00 -18.88
C VAL A 138 2.15 2.60 -19.73
N LEU A 139 3.42 2.38 -19.34
CA LEU A 139 4.58 2.92 -20.06
C LEU A 139 5.24 1.91 -21.02
N ASP A 140 4.78 0.66 -21.06
CA ASP A 140 5.39 -0.45 -21.84
C ASP A 140 6.89 -0.63 -21.52
N GLN A 141 7.24 -0.63 -20.23
CA GLN A 141 8.61 -0.78 -19.75
C GLN A 141 8.72 -2.03 -18.86
N GLY A 142 9.91 -2.64 -18.81
CA GLY A 142 10.15 -3.85 -18.03
C GLY A 142 10.16 -3.63 -16.52
N PHE A 143 10.03 -4.72 -15.77
CA PHE A 143 10.23 -4.74 -14.34
C PHE A 143 11.70 -4.51 -14.00
N HIS A 144 11.96 -3.83 -12.89
CA HIS A 144 13.32 -3.70 -12.41
C HIS A 144 13.72 -4.93 -11.57
N PRO A 145 14.92 -5.51 -11.79
CA PRO A 145 15.33 -6.76 -11.12
C PRO A 145 15.26 -6.75 -9.60
N ILE A 146 15.42 -5.60 -8.94
CA ILE A 146 15.33 -5.51 -7.48
C ILE A 146 13.89 -5.58 -6.93
N GLY A 147 12.87 -5.51 -7.79
CA GLY A 147 11.49 -5.58 -7.35
C GLY A 147 11.22 -6.84 -6.50
N MET A 148 10.33 -6.73 -5.53
CA MET A 148 9.95 -7.83 -4.65
C MET A 148 8.43 -7.96 -4.60
N PRO A 149 7.84 -9.05 -5.10
CA PRO A 149 6.40 -9.27 -5.02
C PRO A 149 5.95 -9.48 -3.57
N ASN A 150 4.68 -9.22 -3.28
CA ASN A 150 4.06 -9.59 -2.03
C ASN A 150 3.84 -11.11 -1.94
N THR A 151 3.52 -11.61 -0.75
CA THR A 151 3.30 -13.05 -0.49
C THR A 151 2.19 -13.65 -1.36
N GLY A 152 1.12 -12.91 -1.63
CA GLY A 152 0.00 -13.35 -2.48
C GLY A 152 0.37 -13.44 -3.98
N SER A 153 1.46 -12.83 -4.38
CA SER A 153 1.98 -12.86 -5.76
C SER A 153 3.19 -13.78 -5.94
N VAL A 154 3.64 -14.44 -4.87
CA VAL A 154 4.74 -15.42 -4.94
C VAL A 154 4.32 -16.62 -5.79
N GLY A 155 5.18 -16.98 -6.75
CA GLY A 155 4.92 -18.10 -7.66
C GLY A 155 4.34 -17.71 -9.01
N PHE A 156 3.90 -16.46 -9.21
CA PHE A 156 3.68 -15.95 -10.55
C PHE A 156 5.03 -15.76 -11.26
N PRO A 157 5.15 -16.10 -12.55
CA PRO A 157 6.40 -15.97 -13.30
C PRO A 157 6.66 -14.50 -13.68
N TRP A 158 7.04 -13.68 -12.67
CA TRP A 158 7.32 -12.27 -12.88
C TRP A 158 8.51 -12.09 -13.83
N PRO A 159 8.38 -11.25 -14.86
CA PRO A 159 9.49 -10.98 -15.77
C PRO A 159 10.59 -10.19 -15.06
N ASP A 160 11.83 -10.52 -15.36
CA ASP A 160 13.03 -9.76 -15.00
C ASP A 160 13.35 -9.63 -13.49
N LEU A 161 12.54 -10.15 -12.56
CA LEU A 161 12.83 -10.10 -11.14
C LEU A 161 13.97 -11.05 -10.76
N ASP A 162 14.81 -10.62 -9.82
CA ASP A 162 15.86 -11.44 -9.23
C ASP A 162 15.75 -11.44 -7.69
N ASP A 163 15.18 -12.52 -7.15
CA ASP A 163 14.97 -12.69 -5.72
C ASP A 163 16.27 -12.80 -4.92
N ALA A 164 17.38 -13.14 -5.58
CA ALA A 164 18.69 -13.27 -4.94
C ALA A 164 19.37 -11.91 -4.69
N LEU A 165 18.87 -10.83 -5.28
CA LEU A 165 19.45 -9.51 -5.09
C LEU A 165 19.23 -9.00 -3.66
N THR A 166 20.31 -8.47 -3.09
CA THR A 166 20.31 -7.79 -1.80
C THR A 166 20.87 -6.37 -1.99
N PRO A 167 20.08 -5.46 -2.58
CA PRO A 167 20.56 -4.11 -2.85
C PRO A 167 20.86 -3.37 -1.54
N SER A 168 21.84 -2.47 -1.57
CA SER A 168 22.02 -1.48 -0.51
C SER A 168 20.79 -0.55 -0.40
N VAL A 169 20.65 0.12 0.73
CA VAL A 169 19.58 1.13 0.92
C VAL A 169 19.65 2.20 -0.17
N SER A 170 20.86 2.66 -0.51
CA SER A 170 21.06 3.70 -1.53
C SER A 170 20.62 3.24 -2.93
N GLU A 171 20.91 2.00 -3.31
CA GLU A 171 20.47 1.42 -4.59
C GLU A 171 18.95 1.29 -4.64
N ALA A 172 18.32 0.76 -3.59
CA ALA A 172 16.87 0.63 -3.52
C ALA A 172 16.17 2.00 -3.59
N LEU A 173 16.67 3.00 -2.86
CA LEU A 173 16.16 4.37 -2.92
C LEU A 173 16.32 5.00 -4.29
N ALA A 174 17.46 4.79 -4.96
CA ALA A 174 17.70 5.36 -6.29
C ALA A 174 16.72 4.80 -7.34
N VAL A 175 16.50 3.49 -7.33
CA VAL A 175 15.54 2.85 -8.25
C VAL A 175 14.11 3.29 -7.94
N ARG A 176 13.71 3.33 -6.66
CA ARG A 176 12.39 3.84 -6.29
C ARG A 176 12.21 5.30 -6.72
N ALA A 177 13.21 6.14 -6.56
CA ALA A 177 13.16 7.55 -6.97
C ALA A 177 12.99 7.70 -8.49
N ASP A 178 13.63 6.85 -9.29
CA ASP A 178 13.43 6.81 -10.74
C ASP A 178 11.97 6.47 -11.09
N ARG A 179 11.39 5.43 -10.47
CA ARG A 179 9.99 5.04 -10.68
C ARG A 179 9.01 6.14 -10.26
N ALA A 180 9.23 6.72 -9.08
CA ALA A 180 8.43 7.84 -8.57
C ALA A 180 8.50 9.08 -9.50
N GLY A 181 9.68 9.36 -10.07
CA GLY A 181 9.86 10.42 -11.06
C GLY A 181 9.04 10.20 -12.33
N ARG A 182 9.08 8.99 -12.90
CA ARG A 182 8.28 8.61 -14.08
C ARG A 182 6.78 8.74 -13.83
N PHE A 183 6.33 8.33 -12.65
CA PHE A 183 4.93 8.46 -12.25
C PHE A 183 4.52 9.93 -12.15
N ARG A 184 5.33 10.76 -11.51
CA ARG A 184 5.12 12.22 -11.44
C ARG A 184 5.02 12.86 -12.82
N ASP A 185 5.96 12.54 -13.71
CA ASP A 185 5.99 13.08 -15.07
C ASP A 185 4.75 12.68 -15.86
N TYR A 186 4.28 11.44 -15.68
CA TYR A 186 3.04 10.97 -16.30
C TYR A 186 1.81 11.74 -15.80
N LEU A 187 1.72 12.00 -14.49
CA LEU A 187 0.61 12.77 -13.91
C LEU A 187 0.51 14.21 -14.44
N GLU A 188 1.59 14.77 -14.99
CA GLU A 188 1.55 16.09 -15.65
C GLU A 188 0.79 16.07 -16.99
N SER A 189 0.75 14.92 -17.65
CA SER A 189 0.18 14.80 -19.01
C SER A 189 -1.16 14.05 -19.05
N VAL A 190 -1.50 13.25 -18.04
CA VAL A 190 -2.74 12.45 -18.00
C VAL A 190 -3.97 13.37 -18.00
N ALA A 191 -4.99 13.00 -18.77
CA ALA A 191 -6.27 13.69 -18.83
C ALA A 191 -7.39 12.84 -18.18
N THR A 192 -8.46 13.48 -17.72
CA THR A 192 -9.62 12.76 -17.16
C THR A 192 -10.24 11.78 -18.17
N THR A 193 -10.14 12.08 -19.47
CA THR A 193 -10.62 11.20 -20.55
C THR A 193 -9.87 9.87 -20.62
N ASP A 194 -8.66 9.80 -20.08
CA ASP A 194 -7.81 8.61 -20.10
C ASP A 194 -8.17 7.64 -18.96
N PHE A 195 -8.85 8.10 -17.94
CA PHE A 195 -9.12 7.37 -16.69
C PHE A 195 -9.86 6.04 -16.91
N THR A 196 -10.71 5.96 -17.93
CA THR A 196 -11.44 4.74 -18.29
C THR A 196 -10.72 3.85 -19.27
N GLN A 197 -9.50 4.21 -19.71
CA GLN A 197 -8.71 3.37 -20.60
C GLN A 197 -8.46 2.01 -19.95
N PRO A 198 -8.75 0.89 -20.64
CA PRO A 198 -8.49 -0.44 -20.12
C PRO A 198 -6.98 -0.72 -20.13
N ILE A 199 -6.46 -1.15 -18.98
CA ILE A 199 -5.06 -1.50 -18.75
C ILE A 199 -5.01 -2.98 -18.33
N GLU A 200 -4.22 -3.78 -19.03
CA GLU A 200 -3.99 -5.19 -18.67
C GLU A 200 -2.90 -5.29 -17.61
N VAL A 201 -3.26 -5.78 -16.42
CA VAL A 201 -2.36 -5.90 -15.26
C VAL A 201 -2.15 -7.38 -14.93
N LEU A 202 -1.41 -8.07 -15.77
CA LEU A 202 -1.01 -9.48 -15.59
C LEU A 202 -2.13 -10.33 -14.94
N GLU A 203 -1.87 -10.97 -13.79
CA GLU A 203 -2.84 -11.82 -13.11
C GLU A 203 -4.06 -11.09 -12.56
N ASN A 204 -4.01 -9.74 -12.47
CA ASN A 204 -5.13 -8.92 -12.03
C ASN A 204 -6.11 -8.58 -13.16
N GLY A 205 -5.81 -9.00 -14.41
CA GLY A 205 -6.67 -8.77 -15.57
C GLY A 205 -6.80 -7.31 -15.97
N THR A 206 -7.90 -6.98 -16.65
CA THR A 206 -8.15 -5.64 -17.18
C THR A 206 -8.72 -4.71 -16.12
N ASN A 207 -8.05 -3.59 -15.89
CA ASN A 207 -8.49 -2.55 -14.95
C ASN A 207 -8.56 -1.19 -15.64
N PRO A 208 -9.44 -0.26 -15.23
CA PRO A 208 -9.36 1.12 -15.67
C PRO A 208 -8.03 1.75 -15.26
N LEU A 209 -7.45 2.60 -16.10
CA LEU A 209 -6.23 3.34 -15.76
C LEU A 209 -6.33 4.02 -14.40
N GLN A 210 -7.47 4.62 -14.08
CA GLN A 210 -7.69 5.30 -12.81
C GLN A 210 -7.47 4.38 -11.61
N GLU A 211 -7.95 3.13 -11.67
CA GLU A 211 -7.74 2.16 -10.58
C GLU A 211 -6.27 1.74 -10.47
N CYS A 212 -5.57 1.60 -11.60
CA CYS A 212 -4.12 1.35 -11.57
C CYS A 212 -3.37 2.49 -10.85
N LEU A 213 -3.73 3.75 -11.15
CA LEU A 213 -3.14 4.91 -10.49
C LEU A 213 -3.49 4.96 -9.00
N TYR A 214 -4.72 4.64 -8.62
CA TYR A 214 -5.14 4.57 -7.21
C TYR A 214 -4.37 3.52 -6.43
N THR A 215 -4.14 2.35 -7.02
CA THR A 215 -3.32 1.31 -6.39
C THR A 215 -1.91 1.83 -6.08
N VAL A 216 -1.30 2.58 -6.99
CA VAL A 216 0.02 3.20 -6.73
C VAL A 216 -0.03 4.17 -5.54
N PHE A 217 -1.06 5.03 -5.45
CA PHE A 217 -1.22 5.94 -4.30
C PHE A 217 -1.39 5.17 -2.98
N GLU A 218 -2.21 4.12 -3.00
CA GLU A 218 -2.52 3.30 -1.81
C GLU A 218 -1.29 2.52 -1.35
N GLU A 219 -0.53 1.89 -2.26
CA GLU A 219 0.72 1.20 -1.96
C GLU A 219 1.75 2.14 -1.31
N GLU A 220 1.96 3.31 -1.90
CA GLU A 220 2.88 4.30 -1.36
C GLU A 220 2.45 4.82 0.02
N PHE A 221 1.16 5.00 0.24
CA PHE A 221 0.62 5.46 1.53
C PHE A 221 0.81 4.41 2.63
N TRP A 222 0.33 3.18 2.40
CA TRP A 222 0.38 2.14 3.42
C TRP A 222 1.80 1.75 3.78
N HIS A 223 2.66 1.60 2.78
CA HIS A 223 4.06 1.24 3.01
C HIS A 223 4.87 2.36 3.65
N ASN A 224 4.52 3.63 3.41
CA ASN A 224 5.10 4.75 4.17
C ASN A 224 4.75 4.66 5.66
N ARG A 225 3.50 4.39 5.99
CA ARG A 225 3.05 4.25 7.39
C ARG A 225 3.74 3.07 8.09
N TYR A 226 3.80 1.92 7.42
CA TYR A 226 4.49 0.74 7.96
C TYR A 226 5.98 1.01 8.17
N ALA A 227 6.64 1.56 7.18
CA ALA A 227 8.05 1.94 7.28
C ALA A 227 8.32 2.88 8.46
N ARG A 228 7.49 3.93 8.65
CA ARG A 228 7.66 4.87 9.78
C ARG A 228 7.46 4.20 11.13
N ARG A 229 6.46 3.32 11.26
CA ARG A 229 6.26 2.52 12.48
C ARG A 229 7.51 1.72 12.80
N ASP A 230 8.03 1.00 11.82
CA ASP A 230 9.12 0.05 12.01
C ASP A 230 10.46 0.77 12.25
N LEU A 231 10.72 1.87 11.55
CA LEU A 231 11.89 2.72 11.81
C LEU A 231 11.86 3.32 13.22
N ALA A 232 10.69 3.70 13.72
CA ALA A 232 10.55 4.18 15.10
C ALA A 232 10.83 3.08 16.13
N LEU A 233 10.45 1.83 15.85
CA LEU A 233 10.77 0.68 16.72
C LEU A 233 12.28 0.37 16.70
N LEU A 234 12.92 0.42 15.54
CA LEU A 234 14.37 0.24 15.41
C LEU A 234 15.13 1.33 16.20
N ALA A 235 14.74 2.58 16.06
CA ALA A 235 15.35 3.70 16.79
C ALA A 235 15.19 3.60 18.31
N ALA A 236 14.12 2.96 18.78
CA ALA A 236 13.88 2.78 20.22
C ALA A 236 14.64 1.58 20.81
N ALA A 237 15.20 0.71 19.97
CA ALA A 237 15.95 -0.48 20.37
C ALA A 237 17.47 -0.24 20.49
N GLU A 238 17.96 0.91 20.02
CA GLU A 238 19.34 1.38 20.17
C GLU A 238 19.55 2.12 21.51
#